data_3c18b1b7256ff3c5a005622174cba166
#
_entry.id   3c18b1b7256ff3c5a005622174cba166
#
_cell.length_a   1.000
_cell.length_b   1.000
_cell.length_c   1.000
_cell.angle_alpha   90.00
_cell.angle_beta   90.00
_cell.angle_gamma   90.00
#
_symmetry.space_group_name_H-M   'P 1'
#
loop_
_entity.id
_entity.type
_entity.pdbx_description
1 polymer ?
#
loop_
_entity_poly.entity_id
_entity_poly.type
_entity_poly.pdbx_seq_one_letter_code
_entity_poly.pdbx_strand_id
1 'polypeptide(L)'
;MTKTARIQEGERYQSARKYELEGAFAEAIKIYRTIIKRNPIHIDVVSRLLILYRKTKDRDAEIELLKNAVSSHENHIEEAQQEWICTHQEIAEDSRPLAQILGLLNAKNLPYYENEVLQKWKKRLGLLEQRKAKSSTKVKVAGKAETIAARRNRIKK
;
A
#
# COMPACT_ATOMS: atom_id res chain seq x y z
N MET A 1 -0.14 8.48 20.54
CA MET A 1 0.02 9.87 20.03
C MET A 1 -0.48 10.87 21.07
N THR A 2 0.28 11.94 21.33
CA THR A 2 -0.13 13.04 22.21
C THR A 2 -1.19 13.92 21.55
N LYS A 3 -2.01 14.64 22.36
CA LYS A 3 -3.05 15.56 21.87
C LYS A 3 -2.47 16.62 20.91
N THR A 4 -1.31 17.16 21.24
CA THR A 4 -0.58 18.17 20.42
C THR A 4 -0.17 17.59 19.05
N ALA A 5 0.30 16.34 19.02
CA ALA A 5 0.68 15.69 17.76
C ALA A 5 -0.52 15.48 16.81
N ARG A 6 -1.69 15.16 17.36
CA ARG A 6 -2.93 15.03 16.56
C ARG A 6 -3.38 16.36 15.96
N ILE A 7 -3.29 17.46 16.73
CA ILE A 7 -3.63 18.81 16.24
C ILE A 7 -2.70 19.19 15.09
N GLN A 8 -1.39 19.03 15.27
CA GLN A 8 -0.40 19.34 14.22
C GLN A 8 -0.56 18.47 12.97
N GLU A 9 -0.95 17.21 13.12
CA GLU A 9 -1.26 16.33 11.98
C GLU A 9 -2.50 16.82 11.22
N GLY A 10 -3.54 17.22 11.96
CA GLY A 10 -4.75 17.81 11.38
C GLY A 10 -4.45 19.10 10.60
N GLU A 11 -3.68 20.01 11.17
CA GLU A 11 -3.27 21.27 10.49
C GLU A 11 -2.49 21.01 9.20
N ARG A 12 -1.54 20.05 9.24
CA ARG A 12 -0.81 19.62 8.04
C ARG A 12 -1.72 19.02 7.00
N TYR A 13 -2.66 18.18 7.42
CA TYR A 13 -3.65 17.61 6.51
C TYR A 13 -4.47 18.70 5.82
N GLN A 14 -4.96 19.69 6.55
CA GLN A 14 -5.70 20.81 5.98
C GLN A 14 -4.84 21.66 5.02
N SER A 15 -3.58 21.91 5.38
CA SER A 15 -2.64 22.59 4.49
C SER A 15 -2.42 21.82 3.19
N ALA A 16 -2.23 20.50 3.26
CA ALA A 16 -2.10 19.65 2.08
C ALA A 16 -3.36 19.67 1.21
N ARG A 17 -4.54 19.67 1.83
CA ARG A 17 -5.83 19.80 1.13
C ARG A 17 -5.96 21.11 0.39
N LYS A 18 -5.51 22.21 0.98
CA LYS A 18 -5.52 23.53 0.34
C LYS A 18 -4.65 23.51 -0.93
N TYR A 19 -3.41 23.02 -0.85
CA TYR A 19 -2.54 22.87 -2.03
C TYR A 19 -3.13 21.94 -3.10
N GLU A 20 -3.81 20.86 -2.69
CA GLU A 20 -4.49 19.98 -3.63
C GLU A 20 -5.61 20.71 -4.39
N LEU A 21 -6.39 21.58 -3.74
CA LEU A 21 -7.45 22.37 -4.34
C LEU A 21 -6.91 23.47 -5.28
N GLU A 22 -5.77 24.07 -4.93
CA GLU A 22 -5.06 25.05 -5.74
C GLU A 22 -4.33 24.42 -6.95
N GLY A 23 -4.33 23.09 -7.05
CA GLY A 23 -3.62 22.38 -8.13
C GLY A 23 -2.12 22.22 -7.91
N ALA A 24 -1.59 22.67 -6.78
CA ALA A 24 -0.18 22.54 -6.39
C ALA A 24 0.11 21.11 -5.88
N PHE A 25 -0.03 20.11 -6.78
CA PHE A 25 0.04 18.69 -6.42
C PHE A 25 1.39 18.28 -5.83
N ALA A 26 2.48 18.85 -6.29
CA ALA A 26 3.81 18.53 -5.79
C ALA A 26 3.96 18.90 -4.30
N GLU A 27 3.45 20.06 -3.91
CA GLU A 27 3.51 20.53 -2.51
C GLU A 27 2.55 19.72 -1.62
N ALA A 28 1.35 19.43 -2.10
CA ALA A 28 0.42 18.54 -1.41
C ALA A 28 1.03 17.16 -1.14
N ILE A 29 1.68 16.54 -2.14
CA ILE A 29 2.36 15.25 -2.02
C ILE A 29 3.45 15.29 -0.96
N LYS A 30 4.29 16.35 -0.92
CA LYS A 30 5.34 16.49 0.11
C LYS A 30 4.76 16.48 1.52
N ILE A 31 3.69 17.24 1.75
CA ILE A 31 3.07 17.32 3.07
C ILE A 31 2.41 15.99 3.45
N TYR A 32 1.63 15.38 2.55
CA TYR A 32 1.02 14.07 2.80
C TYR A 32 2.06 12.97 3.09
N ARG A 33 3.20 12.96 2.36
CA ARG A 33 4.31 12.04 2.65
C ARG A 33 4.88 12.23 4.06
N THR A 34 4.93 13.46 4.55
CA THR A 34 5.39 13.75 5.92
C THR A 34 4.43 13.19 6.96
N ILE A 35 3.12 13.24 6.70
CA ILE A 35 2.10 12.65 7.58
C ILE A 35 2.23 11.12 7.59
N ILE A 36 2.31 10.49 6.42
CA ILE A 36 2.43 9.02 6.29
C ILE A 36 3.70 8.48 6.96
N LYS A 37 4.82 9.20 6.91
CA LYS A 37 6.04 8.79 7.63
C LYS A 37 5.85 8.70 9.14
N ARG A 38 4.96 9.51 9.71
CA ARG A 38 4.66 9.54 11.15
C ARG A 38 3.52 8.59 11.53
N ASN A 39 2.55 8.48 10.64
CA ASN A 39 1.35 7.67 10.81
C ASN A 39 1.06 6.86 9.55
N PRO A 40 1.71 5.70 9.37
CA PRO A 40 1.58 4.88 8.15
C PRO A 40 0.18 4.30 7.94
N ILE A 41 -0.64 4.26 8.99
CA ILE A 41 -2.01 3.69 8.96
C ILE A 41 -3.10 4.73 8.70
N HIS A 42 -2.74 5.97 8.33
CA HIS A 42 -3.72 7.04 8.10
C HIS A 42 -4.42 6.86 6.73
N ILE A 43 -5.58 6.20 6.74
CA ILE A 43 -6.34 5.80 5.53
C ILE A 43 -6.63 6.98 4.60
N ASP A 44 -7.09 8.12 5.15
CA ASP A 44 -7.46 9.27 4.32
C ASP A 44 -6.25 9.86 3.58
N VAL A 45 -5.11 9.95 4.25
CA VAL A 45 -3.87 10.47 3.64
C VAL A 45 -3.37 9.53 2.55
N VAL A 46 -3.37 8.22 2.79
CA VAL A 46 -3.04 7.22 1.76
C VAL A 46 -3.96 7.36 0.56
N SER A 47 -5.27 7.46 0.79
CA SER A 47 -6.28 7.60 -0.28
C SER A 47 -6.06 8.86 -1.11
N ARG A 48 -5.71 9.99 -0.48
CA ARG A 48 -5.39 11.26 -1.18
C ARG A 48 -4.11 11.15 -1.99
N LEU A 49 -3.05 10.59 -1.42
CA LEU A 49 -1.80 10.35 -2.16
C LEU A 49 -2.01 9.46 -3.38
N LEU A 50 -2.81 8.39 -3.26
CA LEU A 50 -3.14 7.53 -4.40
C LEU A 50 -3.85 8.30 -5.52
N ILE A 51 -4.76 9.23 -5.18
CA ILE A 51 -5.43 10.09 -6.17
C ILE A 51 -4.41 11.02 -6.84
N LEU A 52 -3.50 11.62 -6.07
CA LEU A 52 -2.49 12.53 -6.59
C LEU A 52 -1.50 11.81 -7.50
N TYR A 53 -0.99 10.63 -7.12
CA TYR A 53 -0.09 9.85 -7.98
C TYR A 53 -0.75 9.40 -9.29
N ARG A 54 -2.07 9.14 -9.29
CA ARG A 54 -2.81 8.90 -10.54
C ARG A 54 -2.89 10.14 -11.41
N LYS A 55 -3.16 11.31 -10.81
CA LYS A 55 -3.21 12.60 -11.54
C LYS A 55 -1.84 12.96 -12.14
N THR A 56 -0.76 12.74 -11.39
CA THR A 56 0.63 12.99 -11.84
C THR A 56 1.21 11.86 -12.70
N LYS A 57 0.47 10.75 -12.87
CA LYS A 57 0.88 9.55 -13.60
C LYS A 57 2.13 8.87 -13.05
N ASP A 58 2.45 9.08 -11.77
CA ASP A 58 3.58 8.46 -11.08
C ASP A 58 3.18 7.07 -10.56
N ARG A 59 3.28 6.08 -11.44
CA ARG A 59 2.89 4.70 -11.16
C ARG A 59 3.81 4.00 -10.17
N ASP A 60 5.10 4.31 -10.20
CA ASP A 60 6.07 3.67 -9.31
C ASP A 60 5.86 4.13 -7.87
N ALA A 61 5.62 5.42 -7.65
CA ALA A 61 5.25 5.94 -6.34
C ALA A 61 3.87 5.41 -5.86
N GLU A 62 2.90 5.20 -6.77
CA GLU A 62 1.61 4.57 -6.43
C GLU A 62 1.81 3.14 -5.93
N ILE A 63 2.65 2.33 -6.60
CA ILE A 63 2.95 0.95 -6.21
C ILE A 63 3.66 0.90 -4.86
N GLU A 64 4.68 1.72 -4.67
CA GLU A 64 5.44 1.78 -3.42
C GLU A 64 4.55 2.18 -2.24
N LEU A 65 3.71 3.21 -2.43
CA LEU A 65 2.77 3.64 -1.40
C LEU A 65 1.78 2.52 -1.03
N LEU A 66 1.22 1.83 -2.03
CA LEU A 66 0.29 0.73 -1.78
C LEU A 66 0.95 -0.42 -1.02
N LYS A 67 2.17 -0.82 -1.39
CA LYS A 67 2.92 -1.86 -0.68
C LYS A 67 3.11 -1.50 0.78
N ASN A 68 3.62 -0.31 1.03
CA ASN A 68 3.89 0.17 2.39
C ASN A 68 2.60 0.31 3.20
N ALA A 69 1.54 0.85 2.62
CA ALA A 69 0.26 1.00 3.30
C ALA A 69 -0.38 -0.35 3.64
N VAL A 70 -0.42 -1.30 2.70
CA VAL A 70 -0.95 -2.64 2.94
C VAL A 70 -0.17 -3.33 4.05
N SER A 71 1.17 -3.37 3.96
CA SER A 71 2.02 -4.01 4.97
C SER A 71 1.87 -3.37 6.36
N SER A 72 1.86 -2.02 6.44
CA SER A 72 1.70 -1.31 7.71
C SER A 72 0.34 -1.57 8.36
N HIS A 73 -0.73 -1.64 7.57
CA HIS A 73 -2.06 -1.95 8.08
C HIS A 73 -2.18 -3.41 8.54
N GLU A 74 -1.62 -4.36 7.77
CA GLU A 74 -1.61 -5.77 8.15
C GLU A 74 -0.86 -5.98 9.46
N ASN A 75 0.33 -5.41 9.59
CA ASN A 75 1.12 -5.50 10.82
C ASN A 75 0.39 -4.88 12.02
N HIS A 76 -0.21 -3.71 11.84
CA HIS A 76 -0.97 -3.05 12.92
C HIS A 76 -2.18 -3.87 13.38
N ILE A 77 -2.90 -4.50 12.44
CA ILE A 77 -4.03 -5.38 12.77
C ILE A 77 -3.52 -6.61 13.53
N GLU A 78 -2.43 -7.22 13.06
CA GLU A 78 -1.82 -8.38 13.67
C GLU A 78 -1.33 -8.08 15.10
N GLU A 79 -0.63 -6.95 15.29
CA GLU A 79 -0.20 -6.48 16.61
C GLU A 79 -1.38 -6.26 17.56
N ALA A 80 -2.45 -5.60 17.09
CA ALA A 80 -3.63 -5.36 17.88
C ALA A 80 -4.35 -6.66 18.28
N GLN A 81 -4.41 -7.65 17.38
CA GLN A 81 -4.98 -8.96 17.66
C GLN A 81 -4.13 -9.73 18.68
N GLN A 82 -2.82 -9.70 18.56
CA GLN A 82 -1.90 -10.34 19.50
C GLN A 82 -2.01 -9.68 20.90
N GLU A 83 -2.03 -8.35 20.97
CA GLU A 83 -2.22 -7.62 22.22
C GLU A 83 -3.55 -7.99 22.88
N TRP A 84 -4.63 -8.09 22.09
CA TRP A 84 -5.94 -8.49 22.62
C TRP A 84 -5.90 -9.92 23.18
N ILE A 85 -5.29 -10.88 22.46
CA ILE A 85 -5.15 -12.26 22.92
C ILE A 85 -4.34 -12.33 24.22
N CYS A 86 -3.23 -11.60 24.30
CA CYS A 86 -2.43 -11.55 25.53
C CYS A 86 -3.19 -10.97 26.72
N THR A 87 -4.03 -9.97 26.48
CA THR A 87 -4.82 -9.31 27.55
C THR A 87 -6.02 -10.15 28.00
N HIS A 88 -6.57 -10.98 27.08
CA HIS A 88 -7.78 -11.78 27.29
C HIS A 88 -7.51 -13.29 27.10
N GLN A 89 -6.41 -13.78 27.69
CA GLN A 89 -5.90 -15.13 27.40
C GLN A 89 -6.93 -16.23 27.68
N GLU A 90 -7.63 -16.20 28.82
CA GLU A 90 -8.65 -17.20 29.16
C GLU A 90 -9.76 -17.27 28.09
N ILE A 91 -10.31 -16.12 27.70
CA ILE A 91 -11.37 -16.04 26.69
C ILE A 91 -10.86 -16.51 25.32
N ALA A 92 -9.63 -16.15 25.00
CA ALA A 92 -9.02 -16.55 23.74
C ALA A 92 -8.77 -18.07 23.66
N GLU A 93 -8.34 -18.69 24.75
CA GLU A 93 -8.11 -20.13 24.84
C GLU A 93 -9.42 -20.92 24.79
N ASP A 94 -10.44 -20.50 25.52
CA ASP A 94 -11.76 -21.13 25.53
C ASP A 94 -12.47 -21.07 24.16
N SER A 95 -12.34 -19.95 23.46
CA SER A 95 -12.98 -19.76 22.15
C SER A 95 -12.20 -20.35 20.95
N ARG A 96 -10.91 -20.64 21.12
CA ARG A 96 -10.02 -21.09 20.04
C ARG A 96 -10.48 -22.40 19.37
N PRO A 97 -10.90 -23.47 20.10
CA PRO A 97 -11.35 -24.70 19.46
C PRO A 97 -12.54 -24.48 18.53
N LEU A 98 -13.50 -23.68 18.98
CA LEU A 98 -14.67 -23.35 18.18
C LEU A 98 -14.28 -22.52 16.93
N ALA A 99 -13.41 -21.52 17.09
CA ALA A 99 -12.94 -20.68 16.00
C ALA A 99 -12.15 -21.49 14.95
N GLN A 100 -11.40 -22.51 15.36
CA GLN A 100 -10.72 -23.44 14.45
C GLN A 100 -11.71 -24.29 13.66
N ILE A 101 -12.70 -24.88 14.32
CA ILE A 101 -13.74 -25.72 13.66
C ILE A 101 -14.51 -24.89 12.61
N LEU A 102 -14.81 -23.64 12.94
CA LEU A 102 -15.52 -22.71 12.06
C LEU A 102 -14.62 -22.10 10.95
N GLY A 103 -13.31 -22.36 10.96
CA GLY A 103 -12.38 -21.80 9.98
C GLY A 103 -12.21 -20.29 10.09
N LEU A 104 -12.39 -19.71 11.27
CA LEU A 104 -12.29 -18.27 11.53
C LEU A 104 -10.87 -17.79 11.81
N LEU A 105 -9.89 -18.70 11.84
CA LEU A 105 -8.48 -18.40 12.11
C LEU A 105 -7.63 -18.56 10.86
N ASN A 106 -6.69 -17.65 10.69
CA ASN A 106 -5.69 -17.70 9.62
C ASN A 106 -4.54 -18.68 9.96
N ALA A 107 -3.56 -18.81 9.06
CA ALA A 107 -2.39 -19.69 9.26
C ALA A 107 -1.53 -19.36 10.50
N LYS A 108 -1.67 -18.16 11.06
CA LYS A 108 -0.99 -17.71 12.28
C LYS A 108 -1.86 -17.90 13.54
N ASN A 109 -2.99 -18.59 13.43
CA ASN A 109 -4.00 -18.75 14.50
C ASN A 109 -4.58 -17.40 15.01
N LEU A 110 -4.61 -16.39 14.15
CA LEU A 110 -5.24 -15.11 14.42
C LEU A 110 -6.58 -15.01 13.68
N PRO A 111 -7.58 -14.30 14.22
CA PRO A 111 -8.87 -14.11 13.56
C PRO A 111 -8.72 -13.48 12.18
N TYR A 112 -9.50 -13.94 11.21
CA TYR A 112 -9.60 -13.25 9.93
C TYR A 112 -10.15 -11.84 10.13
N TYR A 113 -9.48 -10.88 9.52
CA TYR A 113 -9.91 -9.48 9.53
C TYR A 113 -10.15 -9.02 8.09
N GLU A 114 -11.40 -8.68 7.80
CA GLU A 114 -11.78 -8.12 6.52
C GLU A 114 -11.94 -6.61 6.61
N ASN A 115 -11.14 -5.88 5.84
CA ASN A 115 -11.25 -4.46 5.67
C ASN A 115 -11.39 -4.14 4.17
N GLU A 116 -12.52 -3.57 3.79
CA GLU A 116 -12.80 -3.26 2.38
C GLU A 116 -11.75 -2.34 1.75
N VAL A 117 -11.22 -1.37 2.51
CA VAL A 117 -10.21 -0.45 2.00
C VAL A 117 -8.92 -1.21 1.69
N LEU A 118 -8.51 -2.07 2.61
CA LEU A 118 -7.31 -2.90 2.45
C LEU A 118 -7.46 -3.85 1.25
N GLN A 119 -8.61 -4.48 1.08
CA GLN A 119 -8.90 -5.34 -0.07
C GLN A 119 -8.87 -4.55 -1.39
N LYS A 120 -9.45 -3.35 -1.44
CA LYS A 120 -9.37 -2.46 -2.61
C LYS A 120 -7.92 -2.09 -2.95
N TRP A 121 -7.10 -1.80 -1.94
CA TRP A 121 -5.67 -1.52 -2.14
C TRP A 121 -4.89 -2.73 -2.65
N LYS A 122 -5.08 -3.91 -2.06
CA LYS A 122 -4.46 -5.17 -2.53
C LYS A 122 -4.82 -5.48 -3.98
N LYS A 123 -6.11 -5.38 -4.32
CA LYS A 123 -6.59 -5.58 -5.71
C LYS A 123 -5.95 -4.58 -6.67
N ARG A 124 -5.87 -3.32 -6.29
CA ARG A 124 -5.23 -2.28 -7.10
C ARG A 124 -3.73 -2.54 -7.28
N LEU A 125 -3.02 -2.90 -6.21
CA LEU A 125 -1.61 -3.24 -6.25
C LEU A 125 -1.34 -4.40 -7.23
N GLY A 126 -2.08 -5.49 -7.13
CA GLY A 126 -1.94 -6.64 -8.03
C GLY A 126 -2.12 -6.26 -9.51
N LEU A 127 -3.10 -5.39 -9.83
CA LEU A 127 -3.30 -4.90 -11.20
C LEU A 127 -2.13 -4.05 -11.70
N LEU A 128 -1.54 -3.21 -10.86
CA LEU A 128 -0.39 -2.37 -11.23
C LEU A 128 0.86 -3.20 -11.43
N GLU A 129 1.12 -4.18 -10.58
CA GLU A 129 2.26 -5.10 -10.70
C GLU A 129 2.17 -5.95 -11.96
N GLN A 130 1.00 -6.49 -12.29
CA GLN A 130 0.78 -7.21 -13.54
C GLN A 130 1.06 -6.35 -14.77
N ARG A 131 0.63 -5.08 -14.76
CA ARG A 131 0.90 -4.14 -15.85
C ARG A 131 2.39 -3.81 -15.97
N LYS A 132 3.08 -3.64 -14.84
CA LYS A 132 4.53 -3.41 -14.82
C LYS A 132 5.30 -4.63 -15.37
N ALA A 133 4.93 -5.84 -14.96
CA ALA A 133 5.52 -7.08 -15.47
C ALA A 133 5.34 -7.21 -17.00
N LYS A 134 4.13 -6.98 -17.51
CA LYS A 134 3.84 -7.02 -18.96
C LYS A 134 4.65 -5.99 -19.76
N SER A 135 4.84 -4.78 -19.23
CA SER A 135 5.64 -3.74 -19.90
C SER A 135 7.14 -4.10 -19.94
N SER A 136 7.68 -4.66 -18.85
CA SER A 136 9.09 -5.08 -18.78
C SER A 136 9.39 -6.25 -19.71
N THR A 137 8.44 -7.18 -19.90
CA THR A 137 8.58 -8.30 -20.84
C THR A 137 8.59 -7.82 -22.28
N LYS A 138 7.74 -6.83 -22.62
CA LYS A 138 7.69 -6.26 -23.97
C LYS A 138 9.00 -5.55 -24.35
N VAL A 139 9.61 -4.82 -23.41
CA VAL A 139 10.91 -4.15 -23.62
C VAL A 139 12.03 -5.17 -23.81
N LYS A 140 12.06 -6.25 -23.02
CA LYS A 140 13.07 -7.32 -23.16
C LYS A 140 12.97 -8.06 -24.50
N VAL A 141 11.78 -8.28 -25.03
CA VAL A 141 11.56 -8.94 -26.32
C VAL A 141 11.99 -8.01 -27.47
N ALA A 142 11.65 -6.73 -27.43
CA ALA A 142 12.06 -5.74 -28.41
C ALA A 142 13.59 -5.59 -28.48
N GLY A 143 14.27 -5.43 -27.34
CA GLY A 143 15.75 -5.34 -27.30
C GLY A 143 16.46 -6.61 -27.78
N LYS A 144 15.87 -7.79 -27.60
CA LYS A 144 16.42 -9.04 -28.11
C LYS A 144 16.26 -9.17 -29.64
N ALA A 145 15.18 -8.62 -30.20
CA ALA A 145 14.94 -8.58 -31.63
C ALA A 145 15.92 -7.62 -32.38
N GLU A 146 16.18 -6.45 -31.78
CA GLU A 146 17.17 -5.48 -32.34
C GLU A 146 18.58 -6.03 -32.31
N THR A 147 19.02 -6.72 -31.26
CA THR A 147 20.35 -7.34 -31.17
C THR A 147 20.51 -8.48 -32.20
N ILE A 148 19.47 -9.23 -32.48
CA ILE A 148 19.49 -10.28 -33.51
C ILE A 148 19.55 -9.68 -34.92
N ALA A 149 18.81 -8.60 -35.18
CA ALA A 149 18.86 -7.87 -36.45
C ALA A 149 20.22 -7.23 -36.71
N ALA A 150 20.84 -6.62 -35.70
CA ALA A 150 22.19 -6.05 -35.79
C ALA A 150 23.27 -7.11 -36.05
N ARG A 151 23.16 -8.31 -35.46
CA ARG A 151 24.07 -9.44 -35.79
C ARG A 151 23.91 -9.97 -37.18
N ARG A 152 22.68 -10.06 -37.73
CA ARG A 152 22.43 -10.49 -39.11
C ARG A 152 23.04 -9.54 -40.14
N ASN A 153 23.04 -8.24 -39.91
CA ASN A 153 23.60 -7.24 -40.79
C ASN A 153 25.14 -7.21 -40.79
N ARG A 154 25.82 -7.70 -39.74
CA ARG A 154 27.29 -7.83 -39.68
C ARG A 154 27.82 -9.05 -40.44
N ILE A 155 27.01 -10.07 -40.69
CA ILE A 155 27.41 -11.30 -41.38
C ILE A 155 27.28 -11.16 -42.93
N LYS A 156 26.57 -10.11 -43.38
CA LYS A 156 26.33 -9.86 -44.81
C LYS A 156 27.30 -8.85 -45.45
N LYS A 157 28.31 -8.38 -44.72
CA LYS A 157 29.44 -7.59 -45.21
C LYS A 157 30.70 -8.43 -45.19
#